data_11a0b9bcbb177ea85c183448392cd780
#
_entry.id   11a0b9bcbb177ea85c183448392cd780
#
_cell.length_a   1.000
_cell.length_b   1.000
_cell.length_c   1.000
_cell.angle_alpha   90.00
_cell.angle_beta   90.00
_cell.angle_gamma   90.00
#
_symmetry.space_group_name_H-M   'P 1'
#
loop_
_entity.id
_entity.type
_entity.pdbx_description
1 polymer ?
#
loop_
_entity_poly.entity_id
_entity_poly.type
_entity_poly.pdbx_seq_one_letter_code
_entity_poly.pdbx_strand_id
1 'polypeptide(L)'
;MKKLHYFLLTICLIFTCTFTSACSKNPEPVSKTGYYFDTIVTITLYCQNADAYIDDCFDMAEKYENLFSATKEGTDIYNLNHNNGEALTLDSETIDLITAGIQYAKDSNGAFDLSVGELSSLWQAGIKTKELPEKDAIEKALHTISWDNIKVDGNTVRLENDAQIDLGGIAKGYIADKMKEYLLSQGVTSGLINLGGNVLAVGPKNSDSPSYNIAIQKPFSDDGEPIASVKITNQSVVTSGTYQRYFEKDGTIYHHILDLSTGYPCENGLDSVTIICNKSIDGDALSTTVFLMGLKDGMNYVENLSDTEAIFITDSGKIYTTSGMGKTIPYTEIKE
;
A
#
# COMPACT_ATOMS: atom_id res chain seq x y z
N MET A 1 16.08 -37.80 62.26
CA MET A 1 16.71 -36.85 61.35
C MET A 1 16.88 -37.38 59.91
N LYS A 2 17.33 -38.60 59.66
CA LYS A 2 17.50 -39.15 58.28
C LYS A 2 16.23 -39.26 57.46
N LYS A 3 15.05 -39.56 58.03
CA LYS A 3 13.77 -39.64 57.32
C LYS A 3 13.23 -38.27 56.89
N LEU A 4 13.56 -37.18 57.58
CA LEU A 4 13.15 -35.83 57.23
C LEU A 4 13.96 -35.29 56.04
N HIS A 5 15.23 -35.68 55.90
CA HIS A 5 16.09 -35.32 54.78
C HIS A 5 15.60 -35.94 53.44
N TYR A 6 15.15 -37.18 53.48
CA TYR A 6 14.62 -37.82 52.26
C TYR A 6 13.28 -37.24 51.83
N PHE A 7 12.45 -36.79 52.77
CA PHE A 7 11.18 -36.11 52.44
C PHE A 7 11.40 -34.73 51.81
N LEU A 8 12.36 -33.94 52.29
CA LEU A 8 12.74 -32.68 51.70
C LEU A 8 13.42 -32.81 50.31
N LEU A 9 14.26 -33.88 50.12
CA LEU A 9 14.87 -34.15 48.82
C LEU A 9 13.81 -34.59 47.78
N THR A 10 12.79 -35.32 48.17
CA THR A 10 11.72 -35.77 47.26
C THR A 10 10.82 -34.60 46.86
N ILE A 11 10.56 -33.64 47.75
CA ILE A 11 9.81 -32.41 47.42
C ILE A 11 10.61 -31.50 46.49
N CYS A 12 11.92 -31.38 46.65
CA CYS A 12 12.76 -30.62 45.69
C CYS A 12 12.85 -31.27 44.30
N LEU A 13 12.82 -32.61 44.22
CA LEU A 13 12.82 -33.30 42.92
C LEU A 13 11.46 -33.20 42.17
N ILE A 14 10.36 -33.09 42.92
CA ILE A 14 9.02 -32.93 42.29
C ILE A 14 8.80 -31.51 41.79
N PHE A 15 9.47 -30.51 42.39
CA PHE A 15 9.35 -29.09 41.94
C PHE A 15 10.23 -28.75 40.72
N THR A 16 11.19 -29.61 40.34
CA THR A 16 12.05 -29.42 39.17
C THR A 16 11.53 -30.06 37.88
N CYS A 17 10.43 -30.80 37.92
CA CYS A 17 9.89 -31.49 36.75
C CYS A 17 8.66 -30.87 36.12
N THR A 18 8.27 -29.66 36.47
CA THR A 18 7.12 -28.98 35.85
C THR A 18 7.49 -27.81 34.94
N PHE A 19 8.76 -27.68 34.51
CA PHE A 19 9.05 -26.98 33.28
C PHE A 19 8.87 -27.96 32.11
N THR A 20 7.64 -28.42 31.90
CA THR A 20 7.26 -28.93 30.59
C THR A 20 7.50 -27.79 29.62
N SER A 21 8.49 -27.95 28.75
CA SER A 21 8.60 -27.20 27.52
C SER A 21 7.21 -27.15 26.88
N ALA A 22 6.50 -26.08 27.07
CA ALA A 22 5.44 -25.73 26.14
C ALA A 22 6.18 -25.55 24.80
N CYS A 23 6.19 -26.62 23.98
CA CYS A 23 6.33 -26.46 22.55
C CYS A 23 5.24 -25.46 22.18
N SER A 24 5.60 -24.20 22.04
CA SER A 24 4.71 -23.21 21.48
C SER A 24 4.51 -23.63 20.02
N LYS A 25 3.48 -24.45 19.77
CA LYS A 25 2.92 -24.52 18.43
C LYS A 25 2.62 -23.08 18.07
N ASN A 26 3.18 -22.60 16.97
CA ASN A 26 2.76 -21.31 16.42
C ASN A 26 1.23 -21.31 16.40
N PRO A 27 0.57 -20.26 16.90
CA PRO A 27 -0.88 -20.19 16.86
C PRO A 27 -1.35 -20.36 15.42
N GLU A 28 -2.46 -21.06 15.23
CA GLU A 28 -3.10 -21.16 13.92
C GLU A 28 -3.46 -19.74 13.46
N PRO A 29 -3.28 -19.44 12.16
CA PRO A 29 -3.59 -18.10 11.64
C PRO A 29 -5.09 -17.82 11.72
N VAL A 30 -5.43 -16.61 12.14
CA VAL A 30 -6.78 -16.04 11.99
C VAL A 30 -6.74 -15.04 10.86
N SER A 31 -7.69 -15.15 9.94
CA SER A 31 -7.80 -14.27 8.80
C SER A 31 -9.23 -13.74 8.69
N LYS A 32 -9.38 -12.42 8.54
CA LYS A 32 -10.67 -11.79 8.26
C LYS A 32 -10.55 -10.88 7.03
N THR A 33 -11.68 -10.69 6.36
CA THR A 33 -11.80 -9.86 5.17
C THR A 33 -12.92 -8.84 5.37
N GLY A 34 -12.65 -7.58 5.01
CA GLY A 34 -13.58 -6.47 4.97
C GLY A 34 -13.54 -5.74 3.63
N TYR A 35 -14.38 -4.74 3.44
CA TYR A 35 -14.41 -3.87 2.25
C TYR A 35 -14.27 -2.42 2.69
N TYR A 36 -13.13 -1.80 2.35
CA TYR A 36 -12.77 -0.42 2.66
C TYR A 36 -11.99 0.18 1.47
N PHE A 37 -11.99 1.48 1.31
CA PHE A 37 -11.23 2.19 0.26
C PHE A 37 -11.54 1.67 -1.17
N ASP A 38 -12.79 1.29 -1.41
CA ASP A 38 -13.25 0.66 -2.67
C ASP A 38 -12.47 -0.62 -3.04
N THR A 39 -11.95 -1.36 -2.03
CA THR A 39 -11.21 -2.60 -2.25
C THR A 39 -11.42 -3.62 -1.13
N ILE A 40 -10.96 -4.83 -1.39
CA ILE A 40 -10.93 -5.91 -0.40
C ILE A 40 -9.72 -5.72 0.51
N VAL A 41 -9.97 -5.69 1.82
CA VAL A 41 -8.96 -5.64 2.87
C VAL A 41 -8.93 -7.00 3.57
N THR A 42 -7.78 -7.66 3.59
CA THR A 42 -7.60 -8.94 4.29
C THR A 42 -6.44 -8.83 5.27
N ILE A 43 -6.70 -9.19 6.53
CA ILE A 43 -5.69 -9.20 7.60
C ILE A 43 -5.58 -10.61 8.15
N THR A 44 -4.35 -11.12 8.22
CA THR A 44 -4.03 -12.46 8.74
C THR A 44 -3.00 -12.32 9.85
N LEU A 45 -3.32 -12.77 11.08
CA LEU A 45 -2.43 -12.70 12.23
C LEU A 45 -2.15 -14.09 12.79
N TYR A 46 -0.92 -14.28 13.30
CA TYR A 46 -0.43 -15.52 13.90
C TYR A 46 -0.18 -15.31 15.40
N CYS A 47 -1.21 -14.90 16.15
CA CYS A 47 -1.11 -14.64 17.59
C CYS A 47 -2.38 -15.04 18.34
N GLN A 48 -2.30 -15.05 19.69
CA GLN A 48 -3.51 -15.12 20.51
C GLN A 48 -4.29 -13.80 20.40
N ASN A 49 -5.62 -13.87 20.58
CA ASN A 49 -6.53 -12.71 20.45
C ASN A 49 -6.51 -12.04 19.06
N ALA A 50 -6.06 -12.75 18.02
CA ALA A 50 -5.96 -12.22 16.66
C ALA A 50 -7.28 -11.62 16.16
N ASP A 51 -8.44 -12.23 16.52
CA ASP A 51 -9.77 -11.70 16.16
C ASP A 51 -9.98 -10.27 16.61
N ALA A 52 -9.65 -9.95 17.86
CA ALA A 52 -9.83 -8.60 18.41
C ALA A 52 -8.89 -7.60 17.73
N TYR A 53 -7.62 -7.95 17.54
CA TYR A 53 -6.66 -7.07 16.88
C TYR A 53 -6.98 -6.83 15.40
N ILE A 54 -7.59 -7.80 14.71
CA ILE A 54 -8.07 -7.61 13.34
C ILE A 54 -9.27 -6.66 13.33
N ASP A 55 -10.20 -6.79 14.29
CA ASP A 55 -11.35 -5.89 14.43
C ASP A 55 -10.88 -4.45 14.70
N ASP A 56 -9.90 -4.25 15.59
CA ASP A 56 -9.28 -2.94 15.82
C ASP A 56 -8.64 -2.36 14.53
N CYS A 57 -8.00 -3.20 13.72
CA CYS A 57 -7.47 -2.77 12.42
C CYS A 57 -8.59 -2.37 11.43
N PHE A 58 -9.74 -3.04 11.46
CA PHE A 58 -10.89 -2.63 10.65
C PHE A 58 -11.51 -1.31 11.14
N ASP A 59 -11.54 -1.08 12.45
CA ASP A 59 -11.95 0.23 13.01
C ASP A 59 -10.97 1.34 12.56
N MET A 60 -9.66 1.04 12.50
CA MET A 60 -8.67 1.96 11.92
C MET A 60 -8.93 2.20 10.43
N ALA A 61 -9.27 1.16 9.65
CA ALA A 61 -9.61 1.33 8.24
C ALA A 61 -10.81 2.27 8.06
N GLU A 62 -11.88 2.09 8.84
CA GLU A 62 -13.05 2.98 8.84
C GLU A 62 -12.67 4.42 9.22
N LYS A 63 -11.85 4.59 10.28
CA LYS A 63 -11.34 5.91 10.68
C LYS A 63 -10.64 6.61 9.51
N TYR A 64 -9.70 5.93 8.85
CA TYR A 64 -8.92 6.54 7.77
C TYR A 64 -9.75 6.77 6.50
N GLU A 65 -10.73 5.93 6.21
CA GLU A 65 -11.68 6.20 5.13
C GLU A 65 -12.47 7.48 5.41
N ASN A 66 -12.87 7.71 6.67
CA ASN A 66 -13.55 8.92 7.12
C ASN A 66 -12.64 10.18 7.16
N LEU A 67 -11.33 10.03 7.10
CA LEU A 67 -10.38 11.14 6.97
C LEU A 67 -9.99 11.41 5.51
N PHE A 68 -9.65 10.36 4.75
CA PHE A 68 -8.89 10.47 3.50
C PHE A 68 -9.73 10.37 2.23
N SER A 69 -11.00 9.98 2.29
CA SER A 69 -11.84 9.88 1.10
C SER A 69 -12.06 11.25 0.45
N ALA A 70 -11.80 11.35 -0.86
CA ALA A 70 -12.12 12.53 -1.64
C ALA A 70 -13.60 12.56 -2.11
N THR A 71 -14.33 11.44 -1.95
CA THR A 71 -15.69 11.27 -2.49
C THR A 71 -16.77 11.18 -1.41
N LYS A 72 -16.40 10.89 -0.16
CA LYS A 72 -17.32 10.77 0.97
C LYS A 72 -17.50 12.12 1.63
N GLU A 73 -18.72 12.65 1.60
CA GLU A 73 -19.04 13.93 2.22
C GLU A 73 -18.72 13.92 3.72
N GLY A 74 -18.15 15.02 4.22
CA GLY A 74 -17.80 15.20 5.62
C GLY A 74 -16.41 14.75 6.03
N THR A 75 -15.65 14.11 5.13
CA THR A 75 -14.25 13.76 5.37
C THR A 75 -13.34 14.97 5.22
N ASP A 76 -12.10 14.90 5.73
CA ASP A 76 -11.13 15.99 5.65
C ASP A 76 -10.84 16.37 4.19
N ILE A 77 -10.55 15.39 3.35
CA ILE A 77 -10.19 15.63 1.94
C ILE A 77 -11.39 16.08 1.12
N TYR A 78 -12.58 15.51 1.32
CA TYR A 78 -13.79 15.99 0.67
C TYR A 78 -14.04 17.46 1.01
N ASN A 79 -14.02 17.80 2.31
CA ASN A 79 -14.26 19.18 2.77
C ASN A 79 -13.21 20.15 2.25
N LEU A 80 -11.93 19.74 2.22
CA LEU A 80 -10.84 20.56 1.70
C LEU A 80 -11.01 20.83 0.20
N ASN A 81 -11.40 19.82 -0.58
CA ASN A 81 -11.64 19.96 -2.01
C ASN A 81 -12.87 20.81 -2.36
N HIS A 82 -13.81 21.01 -1.41
CA HIS A 82 -15.09 21.71 -1.64
C HIS A 82 -15.24 23.02 -0.84
N ASN A 83 -14.18 23.54 -0.23
CA ASN A 83 -14.25 24.73 0.62
C ASN A 83 -13.92 26.05 -0.11
N ASN A 84 -13.88 26.06 -1.44
CA ASN A 84 -13.59 27.24 -2.29
C ASN A 84 -12.23 27.88 -2.00
N GLY A 85 -11.22 27.10 -1.66
CA GLY A 85 -9.86 27.56 -1.41
C GLY A 85 -9.64 28.27 -0.07
N GLU A 86 -10.60 28.20 0.85
CA GLU A 86 -10.42 28.66 2.21
C GLU A 86 -9.47 27.75 3.00
N ALA A 87 -8.79 28.29 4.03
CA ALA A 87 -7.94 27.47 4.89
C ALA A 87 -8.82 26.61 5.82
N LEU A 88 -8.55 25.32 5.89
CA LEU A 88 -9.28 24.35 6.71
C LEU A 88 -8.34 23.69 7.70
N THR A 89 -8.78 23.59 8.97
CA THR A 89 -8.08 22.80 9.99
C THR A 89 -8.44 21.33 9.81
N LEU A 90 -7.43 20.48 9.66
CA LEU A 90 -7.57 19.05 9.41
C LEU A 90 -7.04 18.23 10.59
N ASP A 91 -7.38 16.95 10.62
CA ASP A 91 -6.77 15.98 11.54
C ASP A 91 -5.24 15.91 11.30
N SER A 92 -4.49 15.71 12.38
CA SER A 92 -3.02 15.64 12.31
C SER A 92 -2.53 14.52 11.38
N GLU A 93 -3.22 13.39 11.30
CA GLU A 93 -2.84 12.27 10.42
C GLU A 93 -3.13 12.60 8.94
N THR A 94 -4.15 13.42 8.68
CA THR A 94 -4.39 13.97 7.33
C THR A 94 -3.26 14.92 6.91
N ILE A 95 -2.81 15.79 7.83
CA ILE A 95 -1.67 16.70 7.61
C ILE A 95 -0.38 15.91 7.35
N ASP A 96 -0.12 14.88 8.15
CA ASP A 96 1.07 14.02 7.99
C ASP A 96 1.10 13.38 6.60
N LEU A 97 -0.04 12.84 6.15
CA LEU A 97 -0.15 12.19 4.86
C LEU A 97 -0.02 13.17 3.69
N ILE A 98 -0.67 14.35 3.77
CA ILE A 98 -0.52 15.43 2.77
C ILE A 98 0.94 15.88 2.69
N THR A 99 1.60 16.08 3.84
CA THR A 99 3.00 16.52 3.90
C THR A 99 3.93 15.48 3.28
N ALA A 100 3.72 14.19 3.59
CA ALA A 100 4.46 13.10 2.95
C ALA A 100 4.24 13.09 1.43
N GLY A 101 3.01 13.24 0.96
CA GLY A 101 2.71 13.28 -0.48
C GLY A 101 3.33 14.47 -1.22
N ILE A 102 3.39 15.65 -0.61
CA ILE A 102 4.13 16.79 -1.14
C ILE A 102 5.62 16.46 -1.27
N GLN A 103 6.18 15.72 -0.30
CA GLN A 103 7.60 15.30 -0.36
C GLN A 103 7.82 14.33 -1.53
N TYR A 104 6.96 13.32 -1.73
CA TYR A 104 7.05 12.42 -2.89
C TYR A 104 6.89 13.17 -4.22
N ALA A 105 6.02 14.17 -4.29
CA ALA A 105 5.87 15.01 -5.49
C ALA A 105 7.17 15.75 -5.82
N LYS A 106 7.84 16.33 -4.81
CA LYS A 106 9.15 16.99 -4.97
C LYS A 106 10.24 16.02 -5.40
N ASP A 107 10.36 14.87 -4.72
CA ASP A 107 11.41 13.88 -4.95
C ASP A 107 11.27 13.22 -6.34
N SER A 108 10.05 13.11 -6.85
CA SER A 108 9.74 12.59 -8.18
C SER A 108 9.76 13.65 -9.28
N ASN A 109 10.07 14.93 -8.95
CA ASN A 109 9.98 16.05 -9.86
C ASN A 109 8.59 16.19 -10.54
N GLY A 110 7.52 15.92 -9.76
CA GLY A 110 6.13 16.02 -10.20
C GLY A 110 5.60 14.82 -10.99
N ALA A 111 6.35 13.72 -11.11
CA ALA A 111 5.80 12.49 -11.69
C ALA A 111 4.66 11.92 -10.83
N PHE A 112 4.78 12.03 -9.52
CA PHE A 112 3.69 11.82 -8.57
C PHE A 112 3.22 13.18 -8.05
N ASP A 113 1.92 13.44 -8.01
CA ASP A 113 1.37 14.68 -7.46
C ASP A 113 0.00 14.43 -6.82
N LEU A 114 -0.19 14.88 -5.58
CA LEU A 114 -1.46 14.77 -4.85
C LEU A 114 -2.54 15.68 -5.42
N SER A 115 -2.18 16.79 -6.08
CA SER A 115 -3.15 17.77 -6.60
C SER A 115 -3.90 17.28 -7.85
N VAL A 116 -3.79 16.01 -8.16
CA VAL A 116 -4.42 15.32 -9.29
C VAL A 116 -5.93 15.08 -9.11
N GLY A 117 -6.53 15.56 -8.02
CA GLY A 117 -7.89 15.17 -7.58
C GLY A 117 -8.99 15.44 -8.62
N GLU A 118 -9.00 16.61 -9.29
CA GLU A 118 -10.00 16.89 -10.34
C GLU A 118 -9.82 15.95 -11.54
N LEU A 119 -8.59 15.74 -12.01
CA LEU A 119 -8.29 14.84 -13.12
C LEU A 119 -8.63 13.39 -12.77
N SER A 120 -8.25 12.93 -11.56
CA SER A 120 -8.59 11.59 -11.03
C SER A 120 -10.10 11.39 -10.99
N SER A 121 -10.86 12.37 -10.51
CA SER A 121 -12.33 12.31 -10.44
C SER A 121 -12.97 12.16 -11.83
N LEU A 122 -12.49 12.89 -12.85
CA LEU A 122 -12.95 12.77 -14.22
C LEU A 122 -12.75 11.35 -14.77
N TRP A 123 -11.57 10.76 -14.57
CA TRP A 123 -11.27 9.42 -15.03
C TRP A 123 -11.97 8.32 -14.21
N GLN A 124 -12.17 8.50 -12.91
CA GLN A 124 -12.98 7.59 -12.09
C GLN A 124 -14.45 7.55 -12.59
N ALA A 125 -15.02 8.71 -12.91
CA ALA A 125 -16.33 8.80 -13.52
C ALA A 125 -16.35 8.10 -14.90
N GLY A 126 -15.32 8.33 -15.72
CA GLY A 126 -15.14 7.68 -17.03
C GLY A 126 -15.06 6.16 -16.93
N ILE A 127 -14.29 5.61 -15.98
CA ILE A 127 -14.19 4.18 -15.73
C ILE A 127 -15.55 3.60 -15.32
N LYS A 128 -16.29 4.29 -14.47
CA LYS A 128 -17.63 3.86 -14.01
C LYS A 128 -18.67 3.85 -15.13
N THR A 129 -18.65 4.86 -16.01
CA THR A 129 -19.61 5.00 -17.11
C THR A 129 -19.15 4.32 -18.40
N LYS A 130 -17.88 3.94 -18.52
CA LYS A 130 -17.17 3.48 -19.72
C LYS A 130 -17.16 4.53 -20.85
N GLU A 131 -17.09 5.78 -20.47
CA GLU A 131 -17.06 6.92 -21.38
C GLU A 131 -15.79 7.76 -21.14
N LEU A 132 -15.27 8.37 -22.23
CA LEU A 132 -14.13 9.27 -22.11
C LEU A 132 -14.58 10.60 -21.46
N PRO A 133 -13.79 11.16 -20.54
CA PRO A 133 -14.01 12.51 -20.09
C PRO A 133 -13.92 13.52 -21.24
N GLU A 134 -14.66 14.61 -21.14
CA GLU A 134 -14.60 15.70 -22.11
C GLU A 134 -13.20 16.33 -22.17
N LYS A 135 -12.69 16.56 -23.38
CA LYS A 135 -11.34 17.07 -23.59
C LYS A 135 -11.09 18.41 -22.87
N ASP A 136 -12.04 19.34 -22.96
CA ASP A 136 -11.93 20.64 -22.31
C ASP A 136 -11.88 20.52 -20.77
N ALA A 137 -12.57 19.51 -20.19
CA ALA A 137 -12.52 19.23 -18.77
C ALA A 137 -11.13 18.68 -18.35
N ILE A 138 -10.53 17.79 -19.15
CA ILE A 138 -9.17 17.29 -18.94
C ILE A 138 -8.16 18.44 -19.01
N GLU A 139 -8.23 19.29 -20.04
CA GLU A 139 -7.33 20.45 -20.20
C GLU A 139 -7.46 21.40 -19.01
N LYS A 140 -8.69 21.67 -18.54
CA LYS A 140 -8.91 22.50 -17.35
C LYS A 140 -8.29 21.88 -16.11
N ALA A 141 -8.51 20.59 -15.86
CA ALA A 141 -7.97 19.90 -14.70
C ALA A 141 -6.43 19.89 -14.69
N LEU A 142 -5.77 19.73 -15.85
CA LEU A 142 -4.31 19.80 -15.96
C LEU A 142 -3.72 21.12 -15.45
N HIS A 143 -4.43 22.25 -15.66
CA HIS A 143 -3.94 23.57 -15.22
C HIS A 143 -3.97 23.77 -13.70
N THR A 144 -4.68 22.91 -12.94
CA THR A 144 -4.77 23.00 -11.48
C THR A 144 -3.70 22.13 -10.79
N ILE A 145 -3.04 21.22 -11.53
CA ILE A 145 -2.10 20.24 -10.97
C ILE A 145 -0.76 20.90 -10.68
N SER A 146 -0.46 21.06 -9.43
CA SER A 146 0.86 21.39 -8.90
C SER A 146 0.84 21.19 -7.39
N TRP A 147 1.75 20.39 -6.85
CA TRP A 147 1.93 20.24 -5.40
C TRP A 147 2.22 21.59 -4.70
N ASP A 148 2.73 22.58 -5.44
CA ASP A 148 2.90 23.94 -4.94
C ASP A 148 1.57 24.67 -4.67
N ASN A 149 0.45 24.19 -5.17
CA ASN A 149 -0.88 24.72 -4.86
C ASN A 149 -1.40 24.24 -3.50
N ILE A 150 -0.72 23.29 -2.84
CA ILE A 150 -1.10 22.76 -1.53
C ILE A 150 -0.30 23.51 -0.46
N LYS A 151 -0.93 24.41 0.28
CA LYS A 151 -0.30 25.21 1.33
C LYS A 151 -0.63 24.64 2.70
N VAL A 152 0.39 24.17 3.40
CA VAL A 152 0.29 23.62 4.77
C VAL A 152 0.90 24.63 5.74
N ASP A 153 0.13 25.04 6.76
CA ASP A 153 0.56 25.92 7.85
C ASP A 153 0.10 25.35 9.20
N GLY A 154 1.00 24.72 9.92
CA GLY A 154 0.68 23.96 11.13
C GLY A 154 -0.33 22.85 10.83
N ASN A 155 -1.53 22.94 11.42
CA ASN A 155 -2.62 22.00 11.21
C ASN A 155 -3.71 22.53 10.27
N THR A 156 -3.42 23.55 9.49
CA THR A 156 -4.33 24.06 8.45
C THR A 156 -3.77 23.82 7.05
N VAL A 157 -4.67 23.52 6.11
CA VAL A 157 -4.35 23.36 4.70
C VAL A 157 -5.24 24.28 3.89
N ARG A 158 -4.68 24.87 2.84
CA ARG A 158 -5.38 25.64 1.83
C ARG A 158 -4.97 25.18 0.44
N LEU A 159 -5.93 25.05 -0.44
CA LEU A 159 -5.69 24.77 -1.86
C LEU A 159 -5.77 26.06 -2.66
N GLU A 160 -4.78 26.30 -3.53
CA GLU A 160 -4.72 27.45 -4.42
C GLU A 160 -5.01 27.00 -5.87
N ASN A 161 -5.39 27.94 -6.73
CA ASN A 161 -5.62 27.72 -8.17
C ASN A 161 -6.61 26.58 -8.49
N ASP A 162 -7.67 26.47 -7.72
CA ASP A 162 -8.72 25.45 -7.87
C ASP A 162 -8.18 23.99 -7.82
N ALA A 163 -7.00 23.78 -7.20
CA ALA A 163 -6.45 22.45 -7.03
C ALA A 163 -7.37 21.57 -6.15
N GLN A 164 -7.39 20.28 -6.44
CA GLN A 164 -8.06 19.27 -5.62
C GLN A 164 -7.09 18.15 -5.30
N ILE A 165 -7.19 17.59 -4.10
CA ILE A 165 -6.31 16.52 -3.62
C ILE A 165 -6.98 15.15 -3.80
N ASP A 166 -6.19 14.17 -4.25
CA ASP A 166 -6.48 12.74 -4.17
C ASP A 166 -5.31 12.02 -3.47
N LEU A 167 -5.61 11.31 -2.38
CA LEU A 167 -4.63 10.55 -1.60
C LEU A 167 -4.53 9.08 -2.02
N GLY A 168 -5.27 8.65 -3.04
CA GLY A 168 -5.37 7.25 -3.46
C GLY A 168 -4.05 6.56 -3.79
N GLY A 169 -3.03 7.33 -4.20
CA GLY A 169 -1.70 6.81 -4.54
C GLY A 169 -0.75 6.60 -3.34
N ILE A 170 -1.16 6.97 -2.10
CA ILE A 170 -0.31 6.81 -0.90
C ILE A 170 -1.09 6.39 0.35
N ALA A 171 -2.41 6.53 0.36
CA ALA A 171 -3.22 6.32 1.56
C ALA A 171 -3.19 4.88 2.04
N LYS A 172 -3.24 3.90 1.14
CA LYS A 172 -3.21 2.48 1.53
C LYS A 172 -1.89 2.10 2.19
N GLY A 173 -0.78 2.60 1.64
CA GLY A 173 0.54 2.40 2.22
C GLY A 173 0.67 3.00 3.62
N TYR A 174 0.23 4.23 3.80
CA TYR A 174 0.19 4.89 5.10
C TYR A 174 -0.65 4.11 6.12
N ILE A 175 -1.84 3.69 5.73
CA ILE A 175 -2.77 2.94 6.60
C ILE A 175 -2.17 1.59 6.99
N ALA A 176 -1.56 0.87 6.05
CA ALA A 176 -0.88 -0.39 6.34
C ALA A 176 0.26 -0.21 7.35
N ASP A 177 1.07 0.85 7.22
CA ASP A 177 2.13 1.17 8.18
C ASP A 177 1.55 1.51 9.57
N LYS A 178 0.46 2.27 9.66
CA LYS A 178 -0.24 2.58 10.93
C LYS A 178 -0.83 1.34 11.59
N MET A 179 -1.45 0.45 10.82
CA MET A 179 -1.93 -0.84 11.33
C MET A 179 -0.78 -1.70 11.85
N LYS A 180 0.36 -1.74 11.15
CA LYS A 180 1.56 -2.44 11.59
C LYS A 180 2.11 -1.86 12.89
N GLU A 181 2.20 -0.53 13.01
CA GLU A 181 2.61 0.17 14.24
C GLU A 181 1.71 -0.22 15.42
N TYR A 182 0.39 -0.19 15.22
CA TYR A 182 -0.59 -0.63 16.21
C TYR A 182 -0.36 -2.09 16.60
N LEU A 183 -0.30 -3.02 15.66
CA LEU A 183 -0.12 -4.45 15.92
C LEU A 183 1.18 -4.73 16.70
N LEU A 184 2.29 -4.09 16.32
CA LEU A 184 3.55 -4.20 17.06
C LEU A 184 3.43 -3.66 18.49
N SER A 185 2.67 -2.59 18.73
CA SER A 185 2.42 -2.05 20.07
C SER A 185 1.63 -3.02 20.96
N GLN A 186 0.79 -3.87 20.37
CA GLN A 186 0.05 -4.93 21.03
C GLN A 186 0.87 -6.23 21.20
N GLY A 187 2.14 -6.23 20.76
CA GLY A 187 3.03 -7.41 20.84
C GLY A 187 2.79 -8.44 19.73
N VAL A 188 2.04 -8.10 18.70
CA VAL A 188 1.88 -8.95 17.50
C VAL A 188 3.14 -8.85 16.65
N THR A 189 3.82 -9.97 16.44
CA THR A 189 5.10 -10.03 15.73
C THR A 189 5.04 -10.83 14.44
N SER A 190 3.86 -11.34 14.05
CA SER A 190 3.68 -12.15 12.86
C SER A 190 2.29 -11.96 12.25
N GLY A 191 2.24 -11.48 11.01
CA GLY A 191 1.00 -11.22 10.29
C GLY A 191 1.21 -10.70 8.88
N LEU A 192 0.11 -10.65 8.13
CA LEU A 192 0.01 -10.00 6.82
C LEU A 192 -1.18 -9.04 6.82
N ILE A 193 -0.95 -7.86 6.31
CA ILE A 193 -1.96 -6.85 5.99
C ILE A 193 -2.01 -6.73 4.47
N ASN A 194 -3.18 -6.90 3.86
CA ASN A 194 -3.38 -6.73 2.43
C ASN A 194 -4.52 -5.74 2.18
N LEU A 195 -4.21 -4.58 1.66
CA LEU A 195 -5.13 -3.51 1.32
C LEU A 195 -5.25 -3.40 -0.21
N GLY A 196 -6.03 -4.30 -0.83
CA GLY A 196 -6.27 -4.27 -2.28
C GLY A 196 -5.00 -4.45 -3.13
N GLY A 197 -4.11 -5.37 -2.74
CA GLY A 197 -2.84 -5.64 -3.43
C GLY A 197 -1.63 -4.87 -2.87
N ASN A 198 -1.84 -3.92 -1.96
CA ASN A 198 -0.77 -3.40 -1.10
C ASN A 198 -0.58 -4.38 0.07
N VAL A 199 0.48 -5.18 0.04
CA VAL A 199 0.73 -6.25 1.01
C VAL A 199 1.89 -5.87 1.92
N LEU A 200 1.65 -5.86 3.25
CA LEU A 200 2.66 -5.57 4.26
C LEU A 200 2.81 -6.74 5.23
N ALA A 201 4.02 -7.24 5.38
CA ALA A 201 4.36 -8.26 6.38
C ALA A 201 4.69 -7.62 7.73
N VAL A 202 4.07 -8.12 8.79
CA VAL A 202 4.37 -7.77 10.19
C VAL A 202 5.33 -8.83 10.73
N GLY A 203 6.63 -8.52 10.67
CA GLY A 203 7.69 -9.42 11.15
C GLY A 203 7.82 -10.74 10.37
N PRO A 204 8.49 -11.75 10.95
CA PRO A 204 8.63 -13.08 10.36
C PRO A 204 7.35 -13.90 10.48
N LYS A 205 7.10 -14.78 9.51
CA LYS A 205 5.93 -15.68 9.52
C LYS A 205 5.95 -16.65 10.71
N ASN A 206 7.06 -17.35 10.89
CA ASN A 206 7.33 -18.24 12.02
C ASN A 206 8.83 -18.58 12.09
N SER A 207 9.24 -19.36 13.12
CA SER A 207 10.65 -19.78 13.30
C SER A 207 11.18 -20.69 12.19
N ASP A 208 10.33 -21.54 11.64
CA ASP A 208 10.74 -22.59 10.69
C ASP A 208 10.78 -22.06 9.26
N SER A 209 9.91 -21.08 8.95
CA SER A 209 9.83 -20.40 7.66
C SER A 209 9.59 -18.91 7.90
N PRO A 210 10.65 -18.10 8.05
CA PRO A 210 10.51 -16.71 8.46
C PRO A 210 9.90 -15.81 7.36
N SER A 211 9.89 -16.25 6.11
CA SER A 211 9.41 -15.44 4.99
C SER A 211 7.98 -15.79 4.60
N TYR A 212 7.25 -14.77 4.17
CA TYR A 212 5.99 -14.91 3.44
C TYR A 212 6.29 -14.99 1.95
N ASN A 213 5.61 -15.89 1.24
CA ASN A 213 5.68 -15.95 -0.21
C ASN A 213 4.51 -15.15 -0.80
N ILE A 214 4.82 -14.04 -1.45
CA ILE A 214 3.85 -13.13 -2.06
C ILE A 214 3.86 -13.35 -3.56
N ALA A 215 2.70 -13.68 -4.12
CA ALA A 215 2.51 -13.84 -5.55
C ALA A 215 2.39 -12.47 -6.24
N ILE A 216 3.01 -12.33 -7.39
CA ILE A 216 2.85 -11.19 -8.30
C ILE A 216 1.90 -11.64 -9.41
N GLN A 217 0.77 -10.95 -9.51
CA GLN A 217 -0.26 -11.29 -10.47
C GLN A 217 0.18 -11.01 -11.92
N LYS A 218 -0.15 -11.92 -12.82
CA LYS A 218 -0.05 -11.73 -14.27
C LYS A 218 -1.07 -10.67 -14.70
N PRO A 219 -0.65 -9.56 -15.33
CA PRO A 219 -1.58 -8.55 -15.82
C PRO A 219 -2.67 -9.14 -16.69
N PHE A 220 -3.90 -8.65 -16.54
CA PHE A 220 -5.09 -9.06 -17.31
C PHE A 220 -5.44 -10.54 -17.26
N SER A 221 -4.90 -11.32 -16.31
CA SER A 221 -5.31 -12.72 -16.13
C SER A 221 -6.69 -12.80 -15.45
N ASP A 222 -7.58 -13.65 -15.98
CA ASP A 222 -8.96 -13.77 -15.48
C ASP A 222 -9.06 -14.31 -14.05
N ASP A 223 -8.13 -15.18 -13.65
CA ASP A 223 -8.15 -15.89 -12.36
C ASP A 223 -7.07 -15.39 -11.39
N GLY A 224 -6.41 -14.26 -11.68
CA GLY A 224 -5.32 -13.75 -10.83
C GLY A 224 -4.09 -14.67 -10.83
N GLU A 225 -3.81 -15.34 -11.94
CA GLU A 225 -2.65 -16.23 -12.09
C GLU A 225 -1.35 -15.52 -11.71
N PRO A 226 -0.47 -16.14 -10.94
CA PRO A 226 0.82 -15.57 -10.63
C PRO A 226 1.80 -15.73 -11.80
N ILE A 227 2.53 -14.66 -12.12
CA ILE A 227 3.65 -14.69 -13.07
C ILE A 227 5.01 -14.80 -12.37
N ALA A 228 5.04 -14.37 -11.12
CA ALA A 228 6.24 -14.43 -10.27
C ALA A 228 5.86 -14.52 -8.80
N SER A 229 6.85 -14.76 -7.94
CA SER A 229 6.69 -14.63 -6.49
C SER A 229 7.95 -14.07 -5.84
N VAL A 230 7.76 -13.38 -4.71
CA VAL A 230 8.82 -12.86 -3.86
C VAL A 230 8.67 -13.39 -2.45
N LYS A 231 9.81 -13.58 -1.75
CA LYS A 231 9.79 -13.92 -0.33
C LYS A 231 10.22 -12.71 0.49
N ILE A 232 9.33 -12.26 1.36
CA ILE A 232 9.55 -11.10 2.20
C ILE A 232 9.47 -11.44 3.69
N THR A 233 10.14 -10.63 4.50
CA THR A 233 10.04 -10.65 5.96
C THR A 233 10.03 -9.22 6.43
N ASN A 234 8.97 -8.79 7.12
CA ASN A 234 8.82 -7.42 7.65
C ASN A 234 8.90 -6.30 6.59
N GLN A 235 8.58 -6.62 5.35
CA GLN A 235 8.62 -5.71 4.19
C GLN A 235 7.24 -5.57 3.56
N SER A 236 7.11 -4.58 2.68
CA SER A 236 5.93 -4.33 1.86
C SER A 236 6.17 -4.75 0.41
N VAL A 237 5.10 -5.20 -0.26
CA VAL A 237 5.02 -5.50 -1.69
C VAL A 237 3.82 -4.75 -2.23
N VAL A 238 4.05 -3.74 -3.04
CA VAL A 238 2.99 -2.87 -3.56
C VAL A 238 3.04 -2.83 -5.08
N THR A 239 1.90 -3.05 -5.71
CA THR A 239 1.79 -3.07 -7.17
C THR A 239 0.84 -2.00 -7.67
N SER A 240 1.30 -1.18 -8.60
CA SER A 240 0.48 -0.34 -9.48
C SER A 240 0.38 -1.00 -10.85
N GLY A 241 -0.85 -1.20 -11.33
CA GLY A 241 -1.08 -1.91 -12.60
C GLY A 241 -2.30 -1.40 -13.37
N THR A 242 -2.20 -1.40 -14.69
CA THR A 242 -3.24 -0.91 -15.62
C THR A 242 -4.53 -1.71 -15.55
N TYR A 243 -4.43 -2.99 -15.17
CA TYR A 243 -5.53 -3.96 -15.10
C TYR A 243 -6.39 -3.85 -13.83
N GLN A 244 -6.01 -3.02 -12.86
CA GLN A 244 -6.74 -2.93 -11.59
C GLN A 244 -8.04 -2.12 -11.71
N ARG A 245 -8.00 -0.99 -12.43
CA ARG A 245 -9.16 -0.12 -12.67
C ARG A 245 -9.07 0.44 -14.08
N TYR A 246 -9.89 -0.06 -15.00
CA TYR A 246 -9.89 0.35 -16.40
C TYR A 246 -11.23 0.09 -17.05
N PHE A 247 -11.40 0.64 -18.24
CA PHE A 247 -12.41 0.22 -19.21
C PHE A 247 -11.80 0.13 -20.61
N GLU A 248 -12.44 -0.63 -21.46
CA GLU A 248 -12.08 -0.75 -22.87
C GLU A 248 -13.09 -0.04 -23.73
N LYS A 249 -12.62 0.76 -24.69
CA LYS A 249 -13.45 1.43 -25.70
C LYS A 249 -12.71 1.45 -27.03
N ASP A 250 -13.37 0.97 -28.09
CA ASP A 250 -12.82 0.91 -29.44
C ASP A 250 -11.45 0.19 -29.54
N GLY A 251 -11.23 -0.83 -28.71
CA GLY A 251 -9.99 -1.61 -28.66
C GLY A 251 -8.85 -0.94 -27.88
N THR A 252 -9.10 0.20 -27.24
CA THR A 252 -8.13 0.92 -26.40
C THR A 252 -8.50 0.76 -24.92
N ILE A 253 -7.50 0.44 -24.08
CA ILE A 253 -7.64 0.35 -22.62
C ILE A 253 -7.38 1.72 -22.00
N TYR A 254 -8.34 2.19 -21.20
CA TYR A 254 -8.25 3.43 -20.44
C TYR A 254 -8.23 3.13 -18.96
N HIS A 255 -7.07 3.29 -18.33
CA HIS A 255 -6.85 2.94 -16.93
C HIS A 255 -6.63 4.18 -16.03
N HIS A 256 -6.57 3.97 -14.74
CA HIS A 256 -6.54 5.03 -13.71
C HIS A 256 -5.16 5.66 -13.45
N ILE A 257 -4.07 5.15 -14.02
CA ILE A 257 -2.73 5.71 -13.84
C ILE A 257 -2.51 6.76 -14.93
N LEU A 258 -2.50 8.04 -14.54
CA LEU A 258 -2.61 9.18 -15.45
C LEU A 258 -1.27 9.85 -15.67
N ASP A 259 -0.94 10.12 -16.91
CA ASP A 259 0.18 10.99 -17.29
C ASP A 259 -0.22 12.46 -17.08
N LEU A 260 0.42 13.12 -16.12
CA LEU A 260 0.10 14.50 -15.74
C LEU A 260 0.53 15.53 -16.79
N SER A 261 1.27 15.14 -17.82
CA SER A 261 1.61 16.03 -18.95
C SER A 261 0.52 16.05 -20.02
N THR A 262 -0.26 14.98 -20.14
CA THR A 262 -1.30 14.83 -21.17
C THR A 262 -2.71 14.82 -20.59
N GLY A 263 -2.87 14.41 -19.33
CA GLY A 263 -4.15 14.19 -18.66
C GLY A 263 -4.86 12.89 -19.06
N TYR A 264 -4.21 12.02 -19.82
CA TYR A 264 -4.72 10.72 -20.23
C TYR A 264 -4.02 9.57 -19.50
N PRO A 265 -4.57 8.33 -19.56
CA PRO A 265 -3.86 7.15 -19.09
C PRO A 265 -2.46 7.06 -19.68
N CYS A 266 -1.48 6.70 -18.84
CA CYS A 266 -0.07 6.67 -19.23
C CYS A 266 0.22 5.49 -20.15
N GLU A 267 0.64 5.76 -21.38
CA GLU A 267 1.02 4.76 -22.38
C GLU A 267 2.55 4.71 -22.53
N ASN A 268 3.22 3.89 -21.75
CA ASN A 268 4.69 3.75 -21.77
C ASN A 268 5.19 2.31 -21.93
N GLY A 269 4.31 1.39 -22.33
CA GLY A 269 4.62 -0.02 -22.57
C GLY A 269 4.74 -0.86 -21.30
N LEU A 270 4.28 -0.36 -20.14
CA LEU A 270 4.21 -1.10 -18.89
C LEU A 270 2.76 -1.48 -18.56
N ASP A 271 2.54 -2.71 -18.12
CA ASP A 271 1.28 -3.15 -17.53
C ASP A 271 1.30 -3.04 -16.00
N SER A 272 2.45 -3.27 -15.36
CA SER A 272 2.57 -3.10 -13.92
C SER A 272 3.98 -2.84 -13.43
N VAL A 273 4.04 -2.22 -12.26
CA VAL A 273 5.25 -2.08 -11.45
C VAL A 273 4.95 -2.53 -10.04
N THR A 274 5.79 -3.42 -9.51
CA THR A 274 5.75 -3.86 -8.11
C THR A 274 6.98 -3.36 -7.39
N ILE A 275 6.79 -2.68 -6.26
CA ILE A 275 7.86 -2.21 -5.36
C ILE A 275 7.92 -3.11 -4.13
N ILE A 276 9.13 -3.50 -3.74
CA ILE A 276 9.43 -4.20 -2.50
C ILE A 276 10.31 -3.28 -1.65
N CYS A 277 9.82 -2.88 -0.47
CA CYS A 277 10.50 -1.93 0.40
C CYS A 277 10.12 -2.12 1.87
N ASN A 278 10.72 -1.34 2.78
CA ASN A 278 10.51 -1.48 4.22
C ASN A 278 9.23 -0.82 4.73
N LYS A 279 8.81 0.31 4.13
CA LYS A 279 7.60 1.05 4.49
C LYS A 279 6.57 0.93 3.38
N SER A 280 5.33 0.67 3.75
CA SER A 280 4.26 0.49 2.77
C SER A 280 3.87 1.80 2.08
N ILE A 281 3.97 2.94 2.77
CA ILE A 281 3.74 4.26 2.17
C ILE A 281 4.74 4.54 1.05
N ASP A 282 6.04 4.20 1.23
CA ASP A 282 7.06 4.34 0.20
C ASP A 282 6.72 3.47 -1.02
N GLY A 283 6.30 2.22 -0.77
CA GLY A 283 5.89 1.29 -1.83
C GLY A 283 4.69 1.80 -2.64
N ASP A 284 3.68 2.38 -1.98
CA ASP A 284 2.47 2.91 -2.63
C ASP A 284 2.84 4.11 -3.53
N ALA A 285 3.56 5.10 -2.99
CA ALA A 285 4.01 6.27 -3.75
C ALA A 285 4.95 5.90 -4.91
N LEU A 286 5.95 5.04 -4.65
CA LEU A 286 6.96 4.66 -5.63
C LEU A 286 6.40 3.81 -6.76
N SER A 287 5.46 2.89 -6.48
CA SER A 287 4.90 2.04 -7.55
C SER A 287 4.23 2.85 -8.65
N THR A 288 3.51 3.91 -8.28
CA THR A 288 2.91 4.86 -9.22
C THR A 288 3.97 5.76 -9.88
N THR A 289 4.89 6.31 -9.06
CA THR A 289 5.96 7.20 -9.55
C THR A 289 6.80 6.54 -10.64
N VAL A 290 7.34 5.34 -10.38
CA VAL A 290 8.23 4.69 -11.33
C VAL A 290 7.49 4.05 -12.51
N PHE A 291 6.19 3.73 -12.33
CA PHE A 291 5.33 3.40 -13.47
C PHE A 291 5.27 4.58 -14.45
N LEU A 292 5.00 5.78 -13.95
CA LEU A 292 4.90 7.00 -14.77
C LEU A 292 6.25 7.40 -15.42
N MET A 293 7.37 7.11 -14.76
CA MET A 293 8.71 7.30 -15.34
C MET A 293 9.02 6.33 -16.49
N GLY A 294 8.28 5.22 -16.59
CA GLY A 294 8.55 4.14 -17.56
C GLY A 294 9.72 3.24 -17.18
N LEU A 295 9.92 2.19 -17.96
CA LEU A 295 10.86 1.10 -17.63
C LEU A 295 12.30 1.59 -17.36
N LYS A 296 12.85 2.39 -18.26
CA LYS A 296 14.27 2.76 -18.20
C LYS A 296 14.57 3.70 -17.03
N ASP A 297 13.81 4.79 -16.95
CA ASP A 297 14.07 5.83 -15.97
C ASP A 297 13.57 5.42 -14.59
N GLY A 298 12.44 4.68 -14.51
CA GLY A 298 11.95 4.09 -13.28
C GLY A 298 12.90 3.05 -12.68
N MET A 299 13.49 2.18 -13.52
CA MET A 299 14.52 1.24 -13.07
C MET A 299 15.75 1.96 -12.53
N ASN A 300 16.26 2.96 -13.25
CA ASN A 300 17.39 3.76 -12.78
C ASN A 300 17.07 4.49 -11.48
N TYR A 301 15.84 4.98 -11.31
CA TYR A 301 15.42 5.65 -10.10
C TYR A 301 15.47 4.69 -8.89
N VAL A 302 14.90 3.48 -9.02
CA VAL A 302 14.87 2.49 -7.93
C VAL A 302 16.27 1.96 -7.61
N GLU A 303 17.14 1.72 -8.61
CA GLU A 303 18.53 1.27 -8.38
C GLU A 303 19.37 2.25 -7.53
N ASN A 304 18.96 3.52 -7.43
CA ASN A 304 19.61 4.52 -6.60
C ASN A 304 18.96 4.66 -5.21
N LEU A 305 17.88 3.93 -4.91
CA LEU A 305 17.26 3.90 -3.60
C LEU A 305 17.86 2.79 -2.72
N SER A 306 17.92 3.04 -1.42
CA SER A 306 18.34 2.01 -0.45
C SER A 306 17.15 1.10 -0.10
N ASP A 307 17.44 -0.19 0.12
CA ASP A 307 16.47 -1.18 0.62
C ASP A 307 15.16 -1.25 -0.19
N THR A 308 15.22 -0.92 -1.47
CA THR A 308 14.05 -0.89 -2.37
C THR A 308 14.39 -1.63 -3.65
N GLU A 309 13.50 -2.55 -4.03
CA GLU A 309 13.61 -3.31 -5.27
C GLU A 309 12.32 -3.19 -6.09
N ALA A 310 12.42 -3.41 -7.39
CA ALA A 310 11.26 -3.34 -8.28
C ALA A 310 11.19 -4.50 -9.29
N ILE A 311 9.94 -4.83 -9.64
CA ILE A 311 9.58 -5.72 -10.75
C ILE A 311 8.73 -4.92 -11.72
N PHE A 312 9.12 -4.87 -12.98
CA PHE A 312 8.39 -4.24 -14.08
C PHE A 312 7.86 -5.31 -15.01
N ILE A 313 6.59 -5.28 -15.36
CA ILE A 313 5.98 -6.15 -16.35
C ILE A 313 5.48 -5.27 -17.49
N THR A 314 5.96 -5.58 -18.71
CA THR A 314 5.58 -4.84 -19.91
C THR A 314 4.27 -5.38 -20.51
N ASP A 315 3.66 -4.61 -21.42
CA ASP A 315 2.52 -4.98 -22.24
C ASP A 315 2.73 -6.25 -23.09
N SER A 316 3.98 -6.57 -23.39
CA SER A 316 4.38 -7.83 -24.07
C SER A 316 4.58 -9.00 -23.09
N GLY A 317 4.30 -8.84 -21.80
CA GLY A 317 4.46 -9.86 -20.76
C GLY A 317 5.91 -10.11 -20.33
N LYS A 318 6.87 -9.27 -20.74
CA LYS A 318 8.27 -9.42 -20.31
C LYS A 318 8.47 -8.84 -18.92
N ILE A 319 9.26 -9.55 -18.11
CA ILE A 319 9.61 -9.15 -16.76
C ILE A 319 11.02 -8.56 -16.74
N TYR A 320 11.16 -7.42 -16.08
CA TYR A 320 12.43 -6.78 -15.77
C TYR A 320 12.49 -6.52 -14.26
N THR A 321 13.66 -6.66 -13.67
CA THR A 321 13.87 -6.50 -12.24
C THR A 321 15.10 -5.68 -11.93
N THR A 322 15.08 -4.98 -10.82
CA THR A 322 16.28 -4.35 -10.27
C THR A 322 17.31 -5.37 -9.80
N SER A 323 18.53 -4.92 -9.61
CA SER A 323 19.72 -5.78 -9.44
C SER A 323 19.75 -6.59 -8.14
N GLY A 324 18.98 -6.22 -7.12
CA GLY A 324 18.86 -6.95 -5.86
C GLY A 324 17.86 -8.11 -5.89
N MET A 325 16.98 -8.16 -6.91
CA MET A 325 16.05 -9.27 -7.05
C MET A 325 16.80 -10.58 -7.33
N GLY A 326 16.45 -11.63 -6.60
CA GLY A 326 17.17 -12.91 -6.60
C GLY A 326 18.47 -12.92 -5.76
N LYS A 327 18.87 -11.78 -5.19
CA LYS A 327 20.04 -11.65 -4.31
C LYS A 327 19.63 -11.26 -2.88
N THR A 328 19.14 -10.03 -2.70
CA THR A 328 18.65 -9.50 -1.43
C THR A 328 17.20 -9.89 -1.18
N ILE A 329 16.38 -9.90 -2.23
CA ILE A 329 14.97 -10.35 -2.20
C ILE A 329 14.89 -11.68 -2.97
N PRO A 330 14.57 -12.82 -2.31
CA PRO A 330 14.34 -14.07 -3.01
C PRO A 330 13.16 -13.95 -3.98
N TYR A 331 13.43 -14.24 -5.25
CA TYR A 331 12.51 -14.06 -6.36
C TYR A 331 12.44 -15.35 -7.19
N THR A 332 11.26 -15.68 -7.66
CA THR A 332 11.02 -16.83 -8.56
C THR A 332 10.05 -16.42 -9.65
N GLU A 333 10.48 -16.52 -10.89
CA GLU A 333 9.61 -16.40 -12.07
C GLU A 333 8.86 -17.69 -12.31
N ILE A 334 7.55 -17.63 -12.51
CA ILE A 334 6.71 -18.79 -12.80
C ILE A 334 6.66 -18.94 -14.31
N LYS A 335 7.26 -20.01 -14.82
CA LYS A 335 7.25 -20.35 -16.26
C LYS A 335 5.98 -21.14 -16.57
N GLU A 336 5.36 -20.80 -17.68
CA GLU A 336 4.25 -21.57 -18.26
C GLU A 336 4.68 -23.00 -18.63
#